data_8546f21d0a01b47c39977d911495eac4
#
_entry.id   8546f21d0a01b47c39977d911495eac4
#
_cell.length_a   1.000
_cell.length_b   1.000
_cell.length_c   1.000
_cell.angle_alpha   90.00
_cell.angle_beta   90.00
_cell.angle_gamma   90.00
#
_symmetry.space_group_name_H-M   'P 1'
#
loop_
_entity.id
_entity.type
_entity.pdbx_description
1 polymer ?
#
loop_
_entity_poly.entity_id
_entity_poly.type
_entity_poly.pdbx_seq_one_letter_code
_entity_poly.pdbx_strand_id
1 'polypeptide(L)'
;DRAAALLEEVEMLPEHLRRYPHEFSGGQRQRICIARSLAVEPQFIICDESVSALDVSVQAQVLNLLNDLQERRDLTYIFISHDLSVVKFMADMMAVMKDGKIVEFGPSEAIYRSPREEYTRTLIEATPCDDLENIRSLVDQRNKQRNDIL
;
A
#
# COMPACT_ATOMS: atom_id res chain seq x y z
N ASP A 1 16.38 7.52 20.47
CA ASP A 1 16.15 6.07 20.48
C ASP A 1 15.66 5.65 19.10
N ARG A 2 16.32 4.63 18.48
CA ARG A 2 16.01 4.17 17.12
C ARG A 2 14.56 3.70 16.97
N ALA A 3 14.02 3.04 17.99
CA ALA A 3 12.64 2.56 17.95
C ALA A 3 11.63 3.72 17.95
N ALA A 4 11.90 4.79 18.70
CA ALA A 4 11.07 5.99 18.68
C ALA A 4 11.09 6.66 17.31
N ALA A 5 12.28 6.81 16.69
CA ALA A 5 12.42 7.38 15.35
C ALA A 5 11.65 6.56 14.29
N LEU A 6 11.71 5.22 14.37
CA LEU A 6 10.94 4.35 13.46
C LEU A 6 9.42 4.49 13.64
N LEU A 7 8.94 4.70 14.87
CA LEU A 7 7.52 4.98 15.09
C LEU A 7 7.09 6.32 14.49
N GLU A 8 7.92 7.37 14.66
CA GLU A 8 7.65 8.69 14.06
C GLU A 8 7.61 8.62 12.53
N GLU A 9 8.49 7.83 11.91
CA GLU A 9 8.48 7.62 10.45
C GLU A 9 7.18 7.00 9.92
N VAL A 10 6.51 6.18 10.73
CA VAL A 10 5.21 5.60 10.39
C VAL A 10 4.03 6.38 10.97
N GLU A 11 4.24 7.66 11.29
CA GLU A 11 3.24 8.58 11.82
C GLU A 11 2.63 8.09 13.15
N MET A 12 3.45 7.50 14.01
CA MET A 12 3.06 7.09 15.36
C MET A 12 3.85 7.86 16.42
N LEU A 13 3.30 7.94 17.63
CA LEU A 13 3.94 8.67 18.72
C LEU A 13 4.98 7.81 19.45
N PRO A 14 6.10 8.39 19.92
CA PRO A 14 7.12 7.66 20.68
C PRO A 14 6.58 6.99 21.96
N GLU A 15 5.56 7.58 22.59
CA GLU A 15 4.89 7.02 23.78
C GLU A 15 4.22 5.66 23.53
N HIS A 16 3.92 5.33 22.25
CA HIS A 16 3.36 4.05 21.83
C HIS A 16 4.33 2.87 22.08
N LEU A 17 5.62 3.12 22.31
CA LEU A 17 6.59 2.08 22.69
C LEU A 17 6.22 1.32 23.97
N ARG A 18 5.39 1.91 24.82
CA ARG A 18 4.99 1.33 26.12
C ARG A 18 3.67 0.58 26.06
N ARG A 19 2.98 0.59 24.91
CA ARG A 19 1.66 -0.04 24.74
C ARG A 19 1.78 -1.49 24.28
N TYR A 20 0.79 -2.27 24.67
CA TYR A 20 0.65 -3.66 24.24
C TYR A 20 -0.11 -3.77 22.91
N PRO A 21 0.08 -4.85 22.12
CA PRO A 21 -0.55 -5.02 20.81
C PRO A 21 -2.09 -4.88 20.80
N HIS A 22 -2.77 -5.28 21.85
CA HIS A 22 -4.23 -5.20 21.97
C HIS A 22 -4.76 -3.77 22.20
N GLU A 23 -3.88 -2.83 22.54
CA GLU A 23 -4.23 -1.41 22.74
C GLU A 23 -4.18 -0.59 21.44
N PHE A 24 -3.86 -1.23 20.31
CA PHE A 24 -3.74 -0.58 19.00
C PHE A 24 -4.91 -0.93 18.08
N SER A 25 -5.34 0.05 17.26
CA SER A 25 -6.26 -0.19 16.15
C SER A 25 -5.61 -1.06 15.05
N GLY A 26 -6.40 -1.57 14.11
CA GLY A 26 -5.89 -2.33 12.96
C GLY A 26 -4.83 -1.56 12.17
N GLY A 27 -5.11 -0.31 11.81
CA GLY A 27 -4.19 0.55 11.08
C GLY A 27 -2.91 0.87 11.87
N GLN A 28 -3.02 1.08 13.19
CA GLN A 28 -1.84 1.28 14.03
C GLN A 28 -0.97 0.02 14.10
N ARG A 29 -1.57 -1.16 14.23
CA ARG A 29 -0.82 -2.43 14.17
C ARG A 29 -0.10 -2.58 12.83
N GLN A 30 -0.76 -2.22 11.71
CA GLN A 30 -0.13 -2.26 10.39
C GLN A 30 1.06 -1.31 10.29
N ARG A 31 0.95 -0.08 10.80
CA ARG A 31 2.06 0.88 10.87
C ARG A 31 3.25 0.34 11.70
N ILE A 32 2.98 -0.35 12.80
CA ILE A 32 4.02 -1.01 13.60
C ILE A 32 4.69 -2.14 12.81
N CYS A 33 3.95 -2.94 12.04
CA CYS A 33 4.52 -3.97 11.17
C CYS A 33 5.44 -3.35 10.11
N ILE A 34 5.05 -2.22 9.51
CA ILE A 34 5.89 -1.47 8.56
C ILE A 34 7.17 -0.98 9.27
N ALA A 35 7.06 -0.34 10.45
CA ALA A 35 8.23 0.12 11.22
C ALA A 35 9.20 -1.02 11.55
N ARG A 36 8.68 -2.20 11.89
CA ARG A 36 9.51 -3.40 12.12
C ARG A 36 10.26 -3.83 10.86
N SER A 37 9.62 -3.79 9.69
CA SER A 37 10.26 -4.10 8.42
C SER A 37 11.38 -3.11 8.09
N LEU A 38 11.21 -1.83 8.41
CA LEU A 38 12.21 -0.78 8.21
C LEU A 38 13.40 -0.88 9.17
N ALA A 39 13.25 -1.57 10.30
CA ALA A 39 14.29 -1.65 11.35
C ALA A 39 15.59 -2.34 10.89
N VAL A 40 15.52 -3.19 9.85
CA VAL A 40 16.67 -3.88 9.26
C VAL A 40 17.28 -3.12 8.06
N GLU A 41 16.79 -1.91 7.77
CA GLU A 41 17.25 -1.06 6.66
C GLU A 41 17.21 -1.78 5.29
N PRO A 42 16.06 -2.33 4.90
CA PRO A 42 15.95 -3.11 3.67
C PRO A 42 16.06 -2.23 2.43
N GLN A 43 16.48 -2.81 1.31
CA GLN A 43 16.39 -2.19 -0.01
C GLN A 43 15.07 -2.50 -0.69
N PHE A 44 14.41 -3.61 -0.32
CA PHE A 44 13.08 -3.96 -0.81
C PHE A 44 12.22 -4.59 0.28
N ILE A 45 10.91 -4.44 0.17
CA ILE A 45 9.92 -4.99 1.10
C ILE A 45 8.85 -5.74 0.31
N ILE A 46 8.46 -6.92 0.82
CA ILE A 46 7.30 -7.66 0.32
C ILE A 46 6.08 -7.30 1.18
N CYS A 47 5.07 -6.73 0.53
CA CYS A 47 3.78 -6.40 1.13
C CYS A 47 2.75 -7.46 0.71
N ASP A 48 2.59 -8.49 1.53
CA ASP A 48 1.65 -9.58 1.28
C ASP A 48 0.32 -9.29 1.99
N GLU A 49 -0.72 -8.99 1.20
CA GLU A 49 -2.07 -8.61 1.66
C GLU A 49 -2.09 -7.58 2.81
N SER A 50 -1.11 -6.68 2.81
CA SER A 50 -0.81 -5.79 3.93
C SER A 50 -1.92 -4.82 4.33
N VAL A 51 -2.95 -4.63 3.50
CA VAL A 51 -4.06 -3.68 3.74
C VAL A 51 -5.44 -4.32 3.62
N SER A 52 -5.55 -5.61 3.30
CA SER A 52 -6.80 -6.29 2.99
C SER A 52 -7.82 -6.34 4.15
N ALA A 53 -7.35 -6.30 5.40
CA ALA A 53 -8.18 -6.35 6.61
C ALA A 53 -8.55 -4.97 7.17
N LEU A 54 -8.22 -3.89 6.45
CA LEU A 54 -8.46 -2.51 6.89
C LEU A 54 -9.70 -1.94 6.18
N ASP A 55 -10.40 -1.02 6.85
CA ASP A 55 -11.41 -0.21 6.18
C ASP A 55 -10.79 0.72 5.14
N VAL A 56 -11.58 1.14 4.13
CA VAL A 56 -11.10 1.90 2.96
C VAL A 56 -10.34 3.18 3.34
N SER A 57 -10.77 3.88 4.39
CA SER A 57 -10.12 5.12 4.84
C SER A 57 -8.75 4.85 5.44
N VAL A 58 -8.64 3.85 6.30
CA VAL A 58 -7.37 3.45 6.94
C VAL A 58 -6.44 2.81 5.91
N GLN A 59 -6.98 2.03 4.97
CA GLN A 59 -6.24 1.47 3.84
C GLN A 59 -5.55 2.58 3.03
N ALA A 60 -6.29 3.62 2.63
CA ALA A 60 -5.73 4.75 1.90
C ALA A 60 -4.60 5.45 2.67
N GLN A 61 -4.74 5.62 3.99
CA GLN A 61 -3.68 6.20 4.82
C GLN A 61 -2.41 5.34 4.85
N VAL A 62 -2.54 4.01 4.95
CA VAL A 62 -1.39 3.10 4.95
C VAL A 62 -0.72 3.05 3.59
N LEU A 63 -1.48 3.06 2.48
CA LEU A 63 -0.93 3.11 1.12
C LEU A 63 -0.15 4.40 0.87
N ASN A 64 -0.67 5.55 1.30
CA ASN A 64 0.04 6.83 1.22
C ASN A 64 1.34 6.82 2.03
N LEU A 65 1.29 6.27 3.26
CA LEU A 65 2.49 6.10 4.08
C LEU A 65 3.55 5.25 3.36
N LEU A 66 3.15 4.15 2.71
CA LEU A 66 4.06 3.29 1.96
C LEU A 66 4.70 4.03 0.78
N ASN A 67 3.93 4.84 0.04
CA ASN A 67 4.46 5.67 -1.04
C ASN A 67 5.46 6.72 -0.51
N ASP A 68 5.12 7.42 0.58
CA ASP A 68 6.02 8.39 1.21
C ASP A 68 7.33 7.74 1.70
N LEU A 69 7.27 6.51 2.21
CA LEU A 69 8.44 5.74 2.63
C LEU A 69 9.27 5.28 1.43
N GLN A 70 8.62 4.88 0.33
CA GLN A 70 9.29 4.51 -0.90
C GLN A 70 10.15 5.66 -1.42
N GLU A 71 9.58 6.86 -1.54
CA GLU A 71 10.30 8.05 -2.01
C GLU A 71 11.44 8.45 -1.06
N ARG A 72 11.18 8.50 0.26
CA ARG A 72 12.16 8.95 1.25
C ARG A 72 13.34 8.00 1.44
N ARG A 73 13.13 6.71 1.26
CA ARG A 73 14.13 5.66 1.53
C ARG A 73 14.62 4.93 0.29
N ASP A 74 14.14 5.32 -0.90
CA ASP A 74 14.46 4.66 -2.19
C ASP A 74 14.16 3.15 -2.13
N LEU A 75 12.98 2.79 -1.62
CA LEU A 75 12.57 1.40 -1.44
C LEU A 75 11.94 0.84 -2.70
N THR A 76 12.22 -0.44 -2.95
CA THR A 76 11.48 -1.24 -3.93
C THR A 76 10.43 -2.09 -3.22
N TYR A 77 9.19 -2.12 -3.74
CA TYR A 77 8.12 -2.97 -3.22
C TYR A 77 7.77 -4.12 -4.16
N ILE A 78 7.50 -5.28 -3.57
CA ILE A 78 6.68 -6.32 -4.19
C ILE A 78 5.35 -6.31 -3.45
N PHE A 79 4.30 -5.87 -4.12
CA PHE A 79 2.98 -5.73 -3.53
C PHE A 79 2.06 -6.86 -3.99
N ILE A 80 1.59 -7.70 -3.06
CA ILE A 80 0.68 -8.82 -3.33
C ILE A 80 -0.69 -8.45 -2.80
N SER A 81 -1.70 -8.44 -3.66
CA SER A 81 -3.07 -8.15 -3.30
C SER A 81 -4.03 -8.84 -4.27
N HIS A 82 -5.20 -9.20 -3.78
CA HIS A 82 -6.34 -9.59 -4.62
C HIS A 82 -7.16 -8.37 -5.09
N ASP A 83 -6.90 -7.19 -4.54
CA ASP A 83 -7.53 -5.94 -4.94
C ASP A 83 -6.70 -5.26 -6.03
N LEU A 84 -7.19 -5.33 -7.26
CA LEU A 84 -6.54 -4.72 -8.43
C LEU A 84 -6.48 -3.20 -8.35
N SER A 85 -7.39 -2.56 -7.62
CA SER A 85 -7.40 -1.11 -7.42
C SER A 85 -6.17 -0.68 -6.62
N VAL A 86 -5.86 -1.43 -5.57
CA VAL A 86 -4.68 -1.22 -4.74
C VAL A 86 -3.40 -1.45 -5.53
N VAL A 87 -3.35 -2.56 -6.31
CA VAL A 87 -2.18 -2.85 -7.15
C VAL A 87 -1.96 -1.77 -8.19
N LYS A 88 -3.02 -1.30 -8.85
CA LYS A 88 -2.95 -0.20 -9.82
C LYS A 88 -2.43 1.10 -9.19
N PHE A 89 -2.81 1.37 -7.95
CA PHE A 89 -2.37 2.57 -7.23
C PHE A 89 -0.89 2.51 -6.83
N MET A 90 -0.41 1.31 -6.43
CA MET A 90 0.93 1.14 -5.86
C MET A 90 2.01 0.75 -6.86
N ALA A 91 1.66 0.08 -7.97
CA ALA A 91 2.62 -0.63 -8.79
C ALA A 91 2.82 0.00 -10.17
N ASP A 92 4.08 0.19 -10.58
CA ASP A 92 4.46 0.54 -11.96
C ASP A 92 4.31 -0.65 -12.89
N MET A 93 4.67 -1.84 -12.40
CA MET A 93 4.61 -3.10 -13.13
C MET A 93 3.66 -4.08 -12.42
N MET A 94 2.87 -4.81 -13.18
CA MET A 94 1.90 -5.77 -12.67
C MET A 94 2.17 -7.17 -13.23
N ALA A 95 2.09 -8.18 -12.36
CA ALA A 95 2.07 -9.59 -12.72
C ALA A 95 0.73 -10.19 -12.28
N VAL A 96 -0.06 -10.72 -13.21
CA VAL A 96 -1.28 -11.44 -12.90
C VAL A 96 -0.97 -12.93 -12.80
N MET A 97 -1.35 -13.54 -11.68
CA MET A 97 -1.10 -14.97 -11.43
C MET A 97 -2.40 -15.76 -11.42
N LYS A 98 -2.37 -16.95 -12.03
CA LYS A 98 -3.43 -17.95 -12.00
C LYS A 98 -2.82 -19.33 -11.86
N ASP A 99 -3.35 -20.15 -10.95
CA ASP A 99 -2.91 -21.54 -10.74
C ASP A 99 -1.38 -21.69 -10.58
N GLY A 100 -0.76 -20.74 -9.84
CA GLY A 100 0.70 -20.73 -9.58
C GLY A 100 1.57 -20.27 -10.76
N LYS A 101 0.97 -19.76 -11.86
CA LYS A 101 1.69 -19.28 -13.04
C LYS A 101 1.40 -17.80 -13.29
N ILE A 102 2.40 -17.06 -13.75
CA ILE A 102 2.19 -15.72 -14.28
C ILE A 102 1.55 -15.86 -15.65
N VAL A 103 0.31 -15.36 -15.80
CA VAL A 103 -0.45 -15.39 -17.05
C VAL A 103 -0.31 -14.09 -17.84
N GLU A 104 -0.11 -12.97 -17.15
CA GLU A 104 0.11 -11.67 -17.77
C GLU A 104 1.13 -10.87 -16.97
N PHE A 105 2.01 -10.12 -17.66
CA PHE A 105 3.03 -9.28 -17.07
C PHE A 105 3.29 -8.04 -17.91
N GLY A 106 3.38 -6.88 -17.30
CA GLY A 106 3.66 -5.62 -17.99
C GLY A 106 3.42 -4.37 -17.15
N PRO A 107 3.48 -3.18 -17.77
CA PRO A 107 3.12 -1.94 -17.10
C PRO A 107 1.68 -2.01 -16.55
N SER A 108 1.51 -1.63 -15.29
CA SER A 108 0.23 -1.71 -14.57
C SER A 108 -0.90 -1.01 -15.34
N GLU A 109 -0.66 0.20 -15.84
CA GLU A 109 -1.63 0.97 -16.60
C GLU A 109 -2.03 0.28 -17.92
N ALA A 110 -1.08 -0.37 -18.61
CA ALA A 110 -1.36 -1.07 -19.86
C ALA A 110 -2.23 -2.31 -19.65
N ILE A 111 -1.91 -3.11 -18.61
CA ILE A 111 -2.70 -4.30 -18.25
C ILE A 111 -4.12 -3.89 -17.85
N TYR A 112 -4.25 -2.83 -17.06
CA TYR A 112 -5.56 -2.38 -16.58
C TYR A 112 -6.45 -1.84 -17.71
N ARG A 113 -5.88 -1.07 -18.67
CA ARG A 113 -6.63 -0.52 -19.80
C ARG A 113 -6.95 -1.51 -20.91
N SER A 114 -6.06 -2.45 -21.14
CA SER A 114 -6.11 -3.34 -22.31
C SER A 114 -5.55 -4.72 -21.97
N PRO A 115 -6.24 -5.48 -21.08
CA PRO A 115 -5.82 -6.81 -20.69
C PRO A 115 -5.85 -7.75 -21.90
N ARG A 116 -4.79 -8.55 -22.06
CA ARG A 116 -4.67 -9.53 -23.15
C ARG A 116 -5.31 -10.86 -22.77
N GLU A 117 -5.13 -11.26 -21.50
CA GLU A 117 -5.65 -12.51 -20.99
C GLU A 117 -7.12 -12.38 -20.53
N GLU A 118 -7.93 -13.37 -20.87
CA GLU A 118 -9.35 -13.41 -20.49
C GLU A 118 -9.54 -13.40 -18.96
N TYR A 119 -8.66 -14.10 -18.25
CA TYR A 119 -8.68 -14.13 -16.79
C TYR A 119 -8.43 -12.74 -16.20
N THR A 120 -7.44 -12.00 -16.71
CA THR A 120 -7.14 -10.63 -16.28
C THR A 120 -8.34 -9.72 -16.50
N ARG A 121 -9.01 -9.86 -17.66
CA ARG A 121 -10.22 -9.09 -17.99
C ARG A 121 -11.34 -9.36 -16.98
N THR A 122 -11.57 -10.63 -16.67
CA THR A 122 -12.59 -11.04 -15.68
C THR A 122 -12.30 -10.45 -14.30
N LEU A 123 -11.01 -10.43 -13.88
CA LEU A 123 -10.61 -9.83 -12.60
C LEU A 123 -10.88 -8.32 -12.57
N ILE A 124 -10.55 -7.62 -13.66
CA ILE A 124 -10.76 -6.16 -13.76
C ILE A 124 -12.25 -5.83 -13.75
N GLU A 125 -13.08 -6.58 -14.51
CA GLU A 125 -14.53 -6.39 -14.57
C GLU A 125 -15.23 -6.69 -13.23
N ALA A 126 -14.66 -7.59 -12.42
CA ALA A 126 -15.17 -7.90 -11.07
C ALA A 126 -14.78 -6.87 -10.01
N THR A 127 -13.84 -5.95 -10.32
CA THR A 127 -13.38 -4.93 -9.39
C THR A 127 -14.34 -3.74 -9.41
N PRO A 128 -14.93 -3.32 -8.28
CA PRO A 128 -15.83 -2.17 -8.22
C PRO A 128 -15.12 -0.88 -8.66
N CYS A 129 -15.71 -0.14 -9.60
CA CYS A 129 -15.14 1.14 -10.08
C CYS A 129 -15.09 2.21 -8.99
N ASP A 130 -16.00 2.16 -8.02
CA ASP A 130 -16.13 3.18 -6.96
C ASP A 130 -14.92 3.20 -6.00
N ASP A 131 -14.23 2.08 -5.79
CA ASP A 131 -13.09 2.01 -4.88
C ASP A 131 -11.87 2.77 -5.41
N LEU A 132 -11.64 2.79 -6.72
CA LEU A 132 -10.54 3.54 -7.35
C LEU A 132 -10.73 5.05 -7.26
N GLU A 133 -11.94 5.54 -7.50
CA GLU A 133 -12.23 6.98 -7.40
C GLU A 133 -12.15 7.45 -5.95
N ASN A 134 -12.59 6.64 -5.01
CA ASN A 134 -12.48 6.92 -3.58
C ASN A 134 -11.02 6.97 -3.11
N ILE A 135 -10.18 6.00 -3.48
CA ILE A 135 -8.76 6.00 -3.15
C ILE A 135 -8.06 7.21 -3.79
N ARG A 136 -8.30 7.49 -5.07
CA ARG A 136 -7.73 8.68 -5.75
C ARG A 136 -8.16 9.99 -5.10
N SER A 137 -9.45 10.15 -4.78
CA SER A 137 -9.96 11.37 -4.17
C SER A 137 -9.35 11.65 -2.80
N LEU A 138 -9.12 10.61 -1.99
CA LEU A 138 -8.47 10.71 -0.68
C LEU A 138 -6.98 11.06 -0.80
N VAL A 139 -6.30 10.54 -1.81
CA VAL A 139 -4.91 10.88 -2.12
C VAL A 139 -4.78 12.33 -2.59
N ASP A 140 -5.65 12.75 -3.51
CA ASP A 140 -5.65 14.11 -4.06
C ASP A 140 -5.97 15.16 -2.98
N GLN A 141 -6.87 14.85 -2.05
CA GLN A 141 -7.18 15.72 -0.91
C GLN A 141 -5.97 15.93 0.00
N ARG A 142 -5.20 14.88 0.28
CA ARG A 142 -3.99 14.97 1.11
C ARG A 142 -2.87 15.74 0.41
N ASN A 143 -2.67 15.51 -0.89
CA ASN A 143 -1.67 16.23 -1.66
C ASN A 143 -1.97 17.73 -1.75
N LYS A 144 -3.25 18.12 -1.82
CA LYS A 144 -3.67 19.53 -1.71
C LYS A 144 -3.37 20.11 -0.34
N GLN A 145 -3.73 19.41 0.75
CA GLN A 145 -3.45 19.87 2.11
C GLN A 145 -1.94 20.03 2.39
N ARG A 146 -1.10 19.20 1.77
CA ARG A 146 0.36 19.27 1.90
C ARG A 146 0.97 20.44 1.14
N ASN A 147 0.40 20.81 -0.02
CA ASN A 147 0.84 21.97 -0.80
C ASN A 147 0.35 23.31 -0.24
N ASP A 148 -0.72 23.32 0.58
CA ASP A 148 -1.24 24.52 1.24
C ASP A 148 -0.48 24.88 2.54
N ILE A 149 0.45 24.04 2.99
CA ILE A 149 1.25 24.20 4.22
C ILE A 149 2.70 24.62 3.91
N LEU A 150 3.12 24.60 2.63
CA LEU A 150 4.43 25.04 2.14
C LEU A 150 4.32 26.43 1.50
#